data_86c2d75912e460489816b7f3539acb60
#
_entry.id   86c2d75912e460489816b7f3539acb60
#
_cell.length_a   1.000
_cell.length_b   1.000
_cell.length_c   1.000
_cell.angle_alpha   90.00
_cell.angle_beta   90.00
_cell.angle_gamma   90.00
#
_symmetry.space_group_name_H-M   'P 1'
#
loop_
_entity.id
_entity.type
_entity.pdbx_description
1 polymer ?
#
loop_
_entity_poly.entity_id
_entity_poly.type
_entity_poly.pdbx_seq_one_letter_code
_entity_poly.pdbx_strand_id
1 'polypeptide(L)'
;MPAGGLMEQLAAEKASRQQDGDTIAIEAVIQKSGVTFEAPQQTLGRAVLALYCGTATSPDGFTITHCEYPTLEQAARGAAEIKAIRGATSGWTFKARKKSTLEVVARSDAKKESVDAVLAAFDAL
;
A
#
# COMPACT_ATOMS: atom_id res chain seq x y z
N MET A 1 -13.39 25.06 -14.85
CA MET A 1 -13.78 23.77 -14.31
C MET A 1 -12.57 23.10 -13.68
N PRO A 2 -12.61 22.82 -12.41
CA PRO A 2 -11.49 22.10 -11.82
C PRO A 2 -11.37 20.73 -12.48
N ALA A 3 -10.20 20.43 -12.96
CA ALA A 3 -9.91 19.11 -13.50
C ALA A 3 -9.93 18.13 -12.34
N GLY A 4 -10.91 17.27 -12.35
CA GLY A 4 -10.87 16.13 -11.49
C GLY A 4 -11.41 16.33 -10.09
N GLY A 5 -12.66 16.01 -9.91
CA GLY A 5 -13.15 15.60 -8.62
C GLY A 5 -12.43 14.31 -8.20
N LEU A 6 -12.69 13.87 -6.98
CA LEU A 6 -12.04 12.67 -6.41
C LEU A 6 -12.16 11.45 -7.33
N MET A 7 -13.34 11.18 -7.87
CA MET A 7 -13.55 10.00 -8.72
C MET A 7 -12.71 10.05 -9.99
N GLU A 8 -12.58 11.22 -10.58
CA GLU A 8 -11.75 11.40 -11.78
C GLU A 8 -10.28 11.23 -11.48
N GLN A 9 -9.83 11.73 -10.32
CA GLN A 9 -8.45 11.57 -9.88
C GLN A 9 -8.12 10.09 -9.61
N LEU A 10 -9.01 9.37 -8.95
CA LEU A 10 -8.84 7.94 -8.70
C LEU A 10 -8.80 7.15 -10.01
N ALA A 11 -9.68 7.47 -10.97
CA ALA A 11 -9.68 6.82 -12.27
C ALA A 11 -8.39 7.07 -13.04
N ALA A 12 -7.87 8.30 -12.99
CA ALA A 12 -6.62 8.65 -13.66
C ALA A 12 -5.44 7.89 -13.05
N GLU A 13 -5.37 7.78 -11.74
CA GLU A 13 -4.31 7.02 -11.07
C GLU A 13 -4.40 5.54 -11.39
N LYS A 14 -5.60 4.97 -11.40
CA LYS A 14 -5.80 3.58 -11.78
C LYS A 14 -5.33 3.31 -13.21
N ALA A 15 -5.63 4.21 -14.13
CA ALA A 15 -5.19 4.10 -15.52
C ALA A 15 -3.67 4.23 -15.67
N SER A 16 -3.00 4.88 -14.73
CA SER A 16 -1.55 5.08 -14.74
C SER A 16 -0.76 3.89 -14.19
N ARG A 17 -1.43 2.87 -13.66
CA ARG A 17 -0.73 1.73 -13.06
C ARG A 17 0.21 1.10 -14.07
N GLN A 18 1.41 0.77 -13.59
CA GLN A 18 2.40 0.01 -14.34
C GLN A 18 2.41 -1.42 -13.81
N GLN A 19 2.48 -2.40 -14.73
CA GLN A 19 2.47 -3.81 -14.35
C GLN A 19 3.72 -4.48 -14.92
N ASP A 20 4.86 -4.03 -14.46
CA ASP A 20 6.15 -4.61 -14.83
C ASP A 20 6.71 -5.47 -13.70
N GLY A 21 7.86 -6.12 -13.95
CA GLY A 21 8.46 -7.04 -12.99
C GLY A 21 8.98 -6.38 -11.71
N ASP A 22 9.09 -5.05 -11.69
CA ASP A 22 9.54 -4.28 -10.53
C ASP A 22 8.37 -3.67 -9.74
N THR A 23 7.14 -3.92 -10.16
CA THR A 23 5.95 -3.45 -9.49
C THR A 23 5.27 -4.59 -8.74
N ILE A 24 5.09 -4.40 -7.44
CA ILE A 24 4.34 -5.33 -6.60
C ILE A 24 2.92 -4.76 -6.47
N ALA A 25 1.91 -5.54 -6.79
CA ALA A 25 0.51 -5.11 -6.67
C ALA A 25 -0.06 -5.52 -5.32
N ILE A 26 -0.98 -4.72 -4.76
CA ILE A 26 -1.65 -5.05 -3.50
C ILE A 26 -2.39 -6.38 -3.60
N GLU A 27 -3.01 -6.64 -4.74
CA GLU A 27 -3.73 -7.88 -4.99
C GLU A 27 -2.82 -9.11 -4.84
N ALA A 28 -1.58 -9.00 -5.33
CA ALA A 28 -0.61 -10.08 -5.23
C ALA A 28 -0.16 -10.32 -3.78
N VAL A 29 0.00 -9.25 -3.00
CA VAL A 29 0.36 -9.36 -1.58
C VAL A 29 -0.76 -10.07 -0.82
N ILE A 30 -2.00 -9.67 -1.04
CA ILE A 30 -3.16 -10.27 -0.38
C ILE A 30 -3.25 -11.76 -0.74
N GLN A 31 -3.18 -12.10 -2.01
CA GLN A 31 -3.29 -13.46 -2.47
C GLN A 31 -2.18 -14.35 -1.91
N LYS A 32 -0.94 -13.88 -1.97
CA LYS A 32 0.20 -14.64 -1.50
C LYS A 32 0.19 -14.85 0.01
N SER A 33 -0.32 -13.87 0.75
CA SER A 33 -0.37 -13.96 2.23
C SER A 33 -1.33 -15.03 2.73
N GLY A 34 -2.38 -15.35 1.96
CA GLY A 34 -3.44 -16.25 2.40
C GLY A 34 -4.32 -15.66 3.50
N VAL A 35 -4.12 -14.40 3.87
CA VAL A 35 -4.92 -13.73 4.91
C VAL A 35 -6.22 -13.23 4.31
N THR A 36 -7.29 -13.30 5.09
CA THR A 36 -8.59 -12.79 4.67
C THR A 36 -8.64 -11.27 4.78
N PHE A 37 -9.08 -10.61 3.72
CA PHE A 37 -9.29 -9.17 3.67
C PHE A 37 -10.67 -8.87 3.08
N GLU A 38 -11.23 -7.74 3.47
CA GLU A 38 -12.32 -7.13 2.74
C GLU A 38 -11.79 -6.66 1.38
N ALA A 39 -12.70 -6.39 0.44
CA ALA A 39 -12.29 -5.94 -0.90
C ALA A 39 -11.41 -4.69 -0.82
N PRO A 40 -10.26 -4.68 -1.49
CA PRO A 40 -9.38 -3.50 -1.50
C PRO A 40 -10.09 -2.28 -2.06
N GLN A 41 -9.77 -1.12 -1.50
CA GLN A 41 -10.26 0.17 -1.96
C GLN A 41 -9.09 1.02 -2.42
N GLN A 42 -9.30 1.73 -3.53
CA GLN A 42 -8.28 2.65 -4.02
C GLN A 42 -8.24 3.91 -3.16
N THR A 43 -7.02 4.40 -2.90
CA THR A 43 -6.79 5.69 -2.25
C THR A 43 -5.92 6.56 -3.16
N LEU A 44 -5.92 7.88 -2.93
CA LEU A 44 -5.11 8.79 -3.75
C LEU A 44 -3.62 8.62 -3.44
N GLY A 45 -2.84 8.30 -4.48
CA GLY A 45 -1.40 8.12 -4.37
C GLY A 45 -0.62 9.43 -4.35
N ARG A 46 -1.18 10.50 -4.94
CA ARG A 46 -0.48 11.79 -5.07
C ARG A 46 -0.06 12.40 -3.74
N ALA A 47 -0.80 12.13 -2.65
CA ALA A 47 -0.46 12.63 -1.32
C ALA A 47 0.88 12.10 -0.83
N VAL A 48 1.32 10.95 -1.34
CA VAL A 48 2.59 10.33 -0.98
C VAL A 48 3.47 10.10 -2.22
N LEU A 49 3.23 10.87 -3.28
CA LEU A 49 4.01 10.90 -4.54
C LEU A 49 3.90 9.60 -5.35
N ALA A 50 2.88 8.80 -5.12
CA ALA A 50 2.68 7.51 -5.78
C ALA A 50 1.83 7.63 -7.04
N LEU A 51 2.00 6.65 -7.94
CA LEU A 51 1.13 6.48 -9.11
C LEU A 51 -0.23 5.93 -8.71
N TYR A 52 -0.26 5.03 -7.72
CA TYR A 52 -1.46 4.31 -7.35
C TYR A 52 -1.30 3.75 -5.94
N CYS A 53 -2.33 3.90 -5.13
CA CYS A 53 -2.39 3.31 -3.80
C CYS A 53 -3.71 2.58 -3.60
N GLY A 54 -3.65 1.53 -2.78
CA GLY A 54 -4.81 0.80 -2.34
C GLY A 54 -4.73 0.50 -0.85
N THR A 55 -5.87 0.32 -0.24
CA THR A 55 -5.97 -0.05 1.17
C THR A 55 -6.90 -1.25 1.31
N ALA A 56 -6.61 -2.11 2.29
CA ALA A 56 -7.48 -3.25 2.59
C ALA A 56 -7.46 -3.51 4.08
N THR A 57 -8.62 -3.85 4.62
CA THR A 57 -8.80 -4.13 6.04
C THR A 57 -9.03 -5.61 6.26
N SER A 58 -8.33 -6.18 7.24
CA SER A 58 -8.50 -7.58 7.63
C SER A 58 -9.35 -7.69 8.90
N PRO A 59 -10.27 -8.66 8.96
CA PRO A 59 -10.97 -8.96 10.21
C PRO A 59 -10.00 -9.46 11.30
N ASP A 60 -8.76 -9.78 10.94
CA ASP A 60 -7.72 -10.17 11.90
C ASP A 60 -7.12 -8.97 12.65
N GLY A 61 -7.64 -7.77 12.45
CA GLY A 61 -7.36 -6.62 13.30
C GLY A 61 -6.32 -5.65 12.78
N PHE A 62 -6.10 -5.58 11.47
CA PHE A 62 -5.16 -4.64 10.88
C PHE A 62 -5.59 -4.16 9.50
N THR A 63 -5.00 -3.06 9.08
CA THR A 63 -5.22 -2.47 7.76
C THR A 63 -3.89 -2.33 7.05
N ILE A 64 -3.86 -2.64 5.76
CA ILE A 64 -2.69 -2.41 4.92
C ILE A 64 -2.96 -1.26 3.96
N THR A 65 -1.92 -0.48 3.67
CA THR A 65 -1.91 0.52 2.61
C THR A 65 -0.69 0.25 1.73
N HIS A 66 -0.91 0.12 0.45
CA HIS A 66 0.13 -0.25 -0.50
C HIS A 66 0.18 0.76 -1.63
N CYS A 67 1.37 1.20 -2.01
CA CYS A 67 1.55 2.18 -3.07
C CYS A 67 2.53 1.68 -4.12
N GLU A 68 2.27 2.06 -5.38
CA GLU A 68 3.09 1.77 -6.55
C GLU A 68 3.71 3.06 -7.08
N TYR A 69 4.97 2.99 -7.49
CA TYR A 69 5.73 4.14 -7.98
C TYR A 69 6.30 3.89 -9.36
N PRO A 70 6.56 4.94 -10.16
CA PRO A 70 7.07 4.75 -11.51
C PRO A 70 8.54 4.36 -11.55
N THR A 71 9.32 4.72 -10.52
CA THR A 71 10.76 4.46 -10.46
C THR A 71 11.18 4.12 -9.04
N LEU A 72 12.35 3.50 -8.89
CA LEU A 72 12.94 3.23 -7.57
C LEU A 72 13.22 4.53 -6.82
N GLU A 73 13.67 5.57 -7.51
CA GLU A 73 13.92 6.88 -6.90
C GLU A 73 12.64 7.49 -6.36
N GLN A 74 11.56 7.42 -7.13
CA GLN A 74 10.26 7.93 -6.72
C GLN A 74 9.73 7.16 -5.50
N ALA A 75 9.91 5.83 -5.50
CA ALA A 75 9.53 5.00 -4.36
C ALA A 75 10.30 5.40 -3.09
N ALA A 76 11.58 5.71 -3.21
CA ALA A 76 12.37 6.16 -2.07
C ALA A 76 11.87 7.51 -1.52
N ARG A 77 11.51 8.44 -2.41
CA ARG A 77 10.93 9.73 -2.00
C ARG A 77 9.57 9.53 -1.33
N GLY A 78 8.73 8.67 -1.89
CA GLY A 78 7.43 8.33 -1.30
C GLY A 78 7.58 7.69 0.07
N ALA A 79 8.54 6.79 0.23
CA ALA A 79 8.85 6.16 1.51
C ALA A 79 9.21 7.19 2.57
N ALA A 80 10.05 8.17 2.22
CA ALA A 80 10.43 9.24 3.15
C ALA A 80 9.21 10.08 3.55
N GLU A 81 8.33 10.40 2.60
CA GLU A 81 7.11 11.16 2.84
C GLU A 81 6.15 10.41 3.77
N ILE A 82 5.95 9.12 3.52
CA ILE A 82 5.10 8.26 4.35
C ILE A 82 5.63 8.20 5.78
N LYS A 83 6.93 8.01 5.95
CA LYS A 83 7.55 7.96 7.28
C LYS A 83 7.40 9.28 8.03
N ALA A 84 7.51 10.39 7.33
CA ALA A 84 7.33 11.71 7.93
C ALA A 84 5.90 11.92 8.44
N ILE A 85 4.91 11.42 7.68
CA ILE A 85 3.50 11.56 8.04
C ILE A 85 3.09 10.56 9.12
N ARG A 86 3.56 9.32 9.04
CA ARG A 86 3.02 8.19 9.81
C ARG A 86 3.96 7.62 10.86
N GLY A 87 5.21 8.03 10.88
CA GLY A 87 6.24 7.38 11.71
C GLY A 87 5.96 7.31 13.20
N ALA A 88 5.08 8.18 13.73
CA ALA A 88 4.69 8.17 15.13
C ALA A 88 3.39 7.39 15.41
N THR A 89 2.78 6.79 14.39
CA THR A 89 1.52 6.05 14.53
C THR A 89 1.76 4.75 15.28
N SER A 90 0.96 4.50 16.33
CA SER A 90 1.02 3.26 17.10
C SER A 90 0.61 2.07 16.24
N GLY A 91 1.35 0.96 16.36
CA GLY A 91 1.06 -0.26 15.61
C GLY A 91 1.42 -0.19 14.14
N TRP A 92 2.19 0.83 13.73
CA TRP A 92 2.58 1.03 12.34
C TRP A 92 3.87 0.27 12.00
N THR A 93 3.84 -0.48 10.92
CA THR A 93 5.01 -1.15 10.33
C THR A 93 5.12 -0.74 8.88
N PHE A 94 6.34 -0.49 8.42
CA PHE A 94 6.56 -0.01 7.06
C PHE A 94 7.62 -0.84 6.35
N LYS A 95 7.37 -1.14 5.07
CA LYS A 95 8.36 -1.77 4.19
C LYS A 95 8.37 -1.08 2.84
N ALA A 96 9.54 -1.03 2.24
CA ALA A 96 9.71 -0.60 0.86
C ALA A 96 10.50 -1.67 0.12
N ARG A 97 10.04 -2.06 -1.07
CA ARG A 97 10.69 -3.08 -1.88
C ARG A 97 10.36 -2.84 -3.34
N LYS A 98 11.38 -2.90 -4.21
CA LYS A 98 11.18 -2.61 -5.63
C LYS A 98 10.54 -1.23 -5.78
N LYS A 99 9.56 -1.06 -6.66
CA LYS A 99 8.87 0.22 -6.86
C LYS A 99 7.58 0.31 -6.04
N SER A 100 7.58 -0.27 -4.84
CA SER A 100 6.38 -0.36 -4.02
C SER A 100 6.66 -0.09 -2.55
N THR A 101 5.63 0.36 -1.84
CA THR A 101 5.65 0.53 -0.39
C THR A 101 4.47 -0.20 0.23
N LEU A 102 4.66 -0.68 1.44
CA LEU A 102 3.62 -1.32 2.23
C LEU A 102 3.61 -0.77 3.65
N GLU A 103 2.45 -0.31 4.09
CA GLU A 103 2.19 0.07 5.47
C GLU A 103 1.23 -0.93 6.09
N VAL A 104 1.49 -1.32 7.31
CA VAL A 104 0.57 -2.12 8.11
C VAL A 104 0.29 -1.35 9.39
N VAL A 105 -0.98 -1.10 9.68
CA VAL A 105 -1.42 -0.51 10.95
C VAL A 105 -2.23 -1.57 11.69
N ALA A 106 -1.65 -2.09 12.78
CA ALA A 106 -2.24 -3.18 13.55
C ALA A 106 -2.82 -2.65 14.86
N ARG A 107 -4.05 -3.10 15.19
CA ARG A 107 -4.62 -2.87 16.50
C ARG A 107 -3.89 -3.73 17.53
N SER A 108 -4.04 -3.40 18.81
CA SER A 108 -3.38 -4.15 19.89
C SER A 108 -3.81 -5.62 19.95
N ASP A 109 -5.02 -5.92 19.46
CA ASP A 109 -5.57 -7.29 19.44
C ASP A 109 -5.38 -7.99 18.08
N ALA A 110 -4.59 -7.42 17.17
CA ALA A 110 -4.35 -8.02 15.87
C ALA A 110 -3.70 -9.40 15.98
N LYS A 111 -4.06 -10.30 15.08
CA LYS A 111 -3.42 -11.61 14.97
C LYS A 111 -2.03 -11.45 14.39
N LYS A 112 -1.03 -11.64 15.20
CA LYS A 112 0.37 -11.44 14.82
C LYS A 112 0.77 -12.30 13.62
N GLU A 113 0.35 -13.57 13.59
CA GLU A 113 0.68 -14.47 12.49
C GLU A 113 0.11 -14.00 11.16
N SER A 114 -1.04 -13.33 11.15
CA SER A 114 -1.62 -12.76 9.93
C SER A 114 -0.82 -11.54 9.45
N VAL A 115 -0.43 -10.67 10.37
CA VAL A 115 0.44 -9.53 10.05
C VAL A 115 1.77 -10.03 9.49
N ASP A 116 2.39 -11.01 10.15
CA ASP A 116 3.67 -11.57 9.71
C ASP A 116 3.56 -12.22 8.33
N ALA A 117 2.43 -12.88 8.04
CA ALA A 117 2.19 -13.50 6.74
C ALA A 117 2.12 -12.45 5.61
N VAL A 118 1.51 -11.31 5.87
CA VAL A 118 1.43 -10.22 4.89
C VAL A 118 2.83 -9.63 4.63
N LEU A 119 3.59 -9.38 5.69
CA LEU A 119 4.94 -8.85 5.56
C LEU A 119 5.84 -9.82 4.79
N ALA A 120 5.76 -11.11 5.11
CA ALA A 120 6.53 -12.15 4.41
C ALA A 120 6.13 -12.26 2.93
N ALA A 121 4.83 -12.14 2.63
CA ALA A 121 4.35 -12.17 1.25
C ALA A 121 4.92 -11.01 0.43
N PHE A 122 4.94 -9.81 1.00
CA PHE A 122 5.51 -8.64 0.33
C PHE A 122 7.01 -8.85 0.06
N ASP A 123 7.73 -9.37 1.03
CA ASP A 123 9.18 -9.63 0.88
C ASP A 123 9.49 -10.72 -0.15
N ALA A 124 8.56 -11.60 -0.43
CA ALA A 124 8.74 -12.73 -1.35
C ALA A 124 8.34 -12.41 -2.81
N LEU A 125 7.73 -11.26 -3.07
CA LEU A 125 7.27 -10.87 -4.42
C LEU A 125 8.28 -10.06 -5.24
#